data_b58dcc7a0f7f25958b2e0778b7383d18
#
_entry.id   b58dcc7a0f7f25958b2e0778b7383d18
#
_cell.length_a   1.000
_cell.length_b   1.000
_cell.length_c   1.000
_cell.angle_alpha   90.00
_cell.angle_beta   90.00
_cell.angle_gamma   90.00
#
_symmetry.space_group_name_H-M   'P 1'
#
loop_
_entity.id
_entity.type
_entity.pdbx_description
1 polymer ?
#
loop_
_entity_poly.entity_id
_entity_poly.type
_entity_poly.pdbx_seq_one_letter_code
_entity_poly.pdbx_strand_id
1 'polypeptide(L)'
;QTDSACTPAAPALENLGFDGMVFRAGETYDFSIWTRAHGKALPVQVALIGDDGKPLAATVVTAPASNACGEWTQLRAELTITSAQADPQPNAEIIATQGALRLTFPEPGTIDLDFVSLEPRTTYKDLKHFRPDLVEALADLHPRFMRFPGGCITHGLGLNNMYHWD
;
A
#
# COMPACT_ATOMS: atom_id res chain seq x y z
N GLN A 1 0.50 -43.76 11.89
CA GLN A 1 -0.08 -42.77 10.95
C GLN A 1 -0.55 -41.58 11.80
N THR A 2 0.27 -40.57 11.88
CA THR A 2 -0.10 -39.28 12.52
C THR A 2 -0.75 -38.44 11.45
N ASP A 3 -2.07 -38.26 11.55
CA ASP A 3 -2.82 -37.28 10.83
C ASP A 3 -2.21 -35.91 11.13
N SER A 4 -1.48 -35.36 10.17
CA SER A 4 -1.06 -33.96 10.19
C SER A 4 -2.33 -33.13 10.02
N ALA A 5 -2.87 -32.64 11.13
CA ALA A 5 -3.99 -31.71 11.08
C ALA A 5 -3.56 -30.50 10.25
N CYS A 6 -4.14 -30.36 9.06
CA CYS A 6 -3.96 -29.20 8.21
C CYS A 6 -4.56 -28.00 8.96
N THR A 7 -3.71 -27.21 9.62
CA THR A 7 -4.14 -25.96 10.23
C THR A 7 -4.56 -25.04 9.08
N PRO A 8 -5.81 -24.59 9.01
CA PRO A 8 -6.25 -23.71 7.95
C PRO A 8 -5.38 -22.45 7.97
N ALA A 9 -4.92 -22.03 6.78
CA ALA A 9 -4.17 -20.80 6.64
C ALA A 9 -5.00 -19.62 7.18
N ALA A 10 -4.36 -18.69 7.86
CA ALA A 10 -5.03 -17.49 8.34
C ALA A 10 -5.64 -16.73 7.17
N PRO A 11 -6.85 -16.17 7.32
CA PRO A 11 -7.49 -15.38 6.28
C PRO A 11 -6.61 -14.18 5.92
N ALA A 12 -6.57 -13.85 4.63
CA ALA A 12 -5.77 -12.75 4.12
C ALA A 12 -6.53 -11.98 3.03
N LEU A 13 -6.22 -10.68 2.94
CA LEU A 13 -6.61 -9.81 1.83
C LEU A 13 -5.36 -9.44 1.05
N GLU A 14 -5.44 -9.47 -0.27
CA GLU A 14 -4.36 -9.04 -1.15
C GLU A 14 -4.83 -7.95 -2.10
N ASN A 15 -3.99 -6.93 -2.24
CA ASN A 15 -4.10 -5.98 -3.31
C ASN A 15 -2.95 -6.23 -4.29
N LEU A 16 -3.30 -6.71 -5.47
CA LEU A 16 -2.36 -7.03 -6.55
C LEU A 16 -1.98 -5.79 -7.39
N GLY A 17 -2.58 -4.64 -7.11
CA GLY A 17 -2.44 -3.47 -7.99
C GLY A 17 -3.16 -3.70 -9.32
N PHE A 18 -2.93 -2.83 -10.29
CA PHE A 18 -3.53 -2.93 -11.64
C PHE A 18 -2.63 -3.74 -12.57
N ASP A 19 -1.58 -4.13 -12.41
CA ASP A 19 -0.64 -4.97 -13.22
C ASP A 19 0.60 -5.30 -12.37
N GLY A 20 0.33 -5.56 -11.09
CA GLY A 20 1.34 -5.69 -10.06
C GLY A 20 1.73 -4.32 -9.44
N MET A 21 2.16 -4.36 -8.19
CA MET A 21 2.82 -3.24 -7.54
C MET A 21 4.31 -3.36 -7.77
N VAL A 22 4.98 -2.26 -8.10
CA VAL A 22 6.43 -2.26 -8.28
C VAL A 22 7.10 -1.85 -6.98
N PHE A 23 7.91 -2.75 -6.44
CA PHE A 23 8.69 -2.53 -5.22
C PHE A 23 10.18 -2.39 -5.55
N ARG A 24 10.86 -1.44 -4.90
CA ARG A 24 12.28 -1.14 -5.14
C ARG A 24 13.13 -1.52 -3.94
N ALA A 25 14.24 -2.18 -4.17
CA ALA A 25 15.21 -2.48 -3.11
C ALA A 25 15.75 -1.18 -2.49
N GLY A 26 15.85 -1.15 -1.15
CA GLY A 26 16.29 0.02 -0.39
C GLY A 26 15.19 1.07 -0.15
N GLU A 27 14.02 0.94 -0.79
CA GLU A 27 12.90 1.86 -0.59
C GLU A 27 12.16 1.57 0.71
N THR A 28 11.67 2.61 1.35
CA THR A 28 10.75 2.54 2.49
C THR A 28 9.37 2.96 2.05
N TYR A 29 8.39 2.14 2.38
CA TYR A 29 6.98 2.39 2.10
C TYR A 29 6.26 2.75 3.39
N ASP A 30 5.56 3.88 3.38
CA ASP A 30 4.69 4.31 4.47
C ASP A 30 3.31 3.67 4.28
N PHE A 31 2.97 2.80 5.23
CA PHE A 31 1.68 2.11 5.27
C PHE A 31 0.76 2.81 6.26
N SER A 32 -0.51 2.94 5.91
CA SER A 32 -1.56 3.31 6.85
C SER A 32 -2.88 2.63 6.53
N ILE A 33 -3.69 2.41 7.58
CA ILE A 33 -5.00 1.79 7.49
C ILE A 33 -5.88 2.31 8.63
N TRP A 34 -7.14 2.59 8.34
CA TRP A 34 -8.13 2.81 9.38
C TRP A 34 -8.78 1.50 9.76
N THR A 35 -8.89 1.25 11.05
CA THR A 35 -9.40 0.00 11.60
C THR A 35 -10.41 0.25 12.72
N ARG A 36 -11.32 -0.70 12.86
CA ARG A 36 -12.25 -0.79 13.98
C ARG A 36 -12.41 -2.25 14.38
N ALA A 37 -11.73 -2.67 15.45
CA ALA A 37 -11.78 -4.04 15.94
C ALA A 37 -12.91 -4.21 16.99
N HIS A 38 -13.75 -5.20 16.81
CA HIS A 38 -14.90 -5.44 17.68
C HIS A 38 -14.55 -6.36 18.85
N GLY A 39 -14.72 -5.85 20.06
CA GLY A 39 -14.63 -6.62 21.31
C GLY A 39 -13.21 -6.79 21.86
N LYS A 40 -12.21 -7.09 21.03
CA LYS A 40 -10.81 -7.25 21.46
C LYS A 40 -9.85 -6.62 20.48
N ALA A 41 -8.62 -6.35 20.93
CA ALA A 41 -7.54 -5.95 20.02
C ALA A 41 -7.19 -7.11 19.08
N LEU A 42 -6.90 -6.79 17.82
CA LEU A 42 -6.58 -7.76 16.77
C LEU A 42 -5.28 -7.38 16.06
N PRO A 43 -4.31 -8.31 16.00
CA PRO A 43 -3.12 -8.10 15.18
C PRO A 43 -3.45 -8.23 13.69
N VAL A 44 -2.85 -7.37 12.89
CA VAL A 44 -2.87 -7.40 11.43
C VAL A 44 -1.43 -7.49 10.95
N GLN A 45 -1.09 -8.58 10.30
CA GLN A 45 0.21 -8.72 9.64
C GLN A 45 0.14 -8.01 8.29
N VAL A 46 1.06 -7.10 8.06
CA VAL A 46 1.19 -6.33 6.82
C VAL A 46 2.46 -6.77 6.12
N ALA A 47 2.38 -7.23 4.89
CA ALA A 47 3.52 -7.69 4.13
C ALA A 47 3.49 -7.19 2.69
N LEU A 48 4.66 -6.84 2.17
CA LEU A 48 4.91 -6.68 0.75
C LEU A 48 5.43 -8.02 0.24
N ILE A 49 4.71 -8.61 -0.70
CA ILE A 49 5.01 -9.95 -1.23
C ILE A 49 5.49 -9.79 -2.66
N GLY A 50 6.64 -10.36 -3.00
CA GLY A 50 7.15 -10.40 -4.36
C GLY A 50 6.37 -11.38 -5.26
N ASP A 51 6.59 -11.31 -6.55
CA ASP A 51 5.99 -12.20 -7.55
C ASP A 51 6.36 -13.69 -7.35
N ASP A 52 7.50 -13.95 -6.69
CA ASP A 52 7.91 -15.30 -6.27
C ASP A 52 7.16 -15.80 -5.00
N GLY A 53 6.23 -15.02 -4.48
CA GLY A 53 5.45 -15.32 -3.27
C GLY A 53 6.18 -15.11 -1.95
N LYS A 54 7.44 -14.64 -1.97
CA LYS A 54 8.20 -14.39 -0.75
C LYS A 54 7.97 -12.99 -0.20
N PRO A 55 8.03 -12.80 1.12
CA PRO A 55 7.93 -11.49 1.72
C PRO A 55 9.19 -10.66 1.44
N LEU A 56 9.01 -9.47 0.89
CA LEU A 56 10.05 -8.46 0.70
C LEU A 56 10.24 -7.60 1.96
N ALA A 57 9.15 -7.31 2.63
CA ALA A 57 9.11 -6.63 3.91
C ALA A 57 7.83 -7.03 4.65
N ALA A 58 7.88 -7.09 5.96
CA ALA A 58 6.70 -7.40 6.77
C ALA A 58 6.76 -6.72 8.14
N THR A 59 5.60 -6.41 8.66
CA THR A 59 5.42 -5.87 10.02
C THR A 59 4.08 -6.30 10.58
N VAL A 60 3.86 -6.01 11.86
CA VAL A 60 2.56 -6.26 12.53
C VAL A 60 2.08 -4.96 13.14
N VAL A 61 0.85 -4.59 12.86
CA VAL A 61 0.14 -3.52 13.53
C VAL A 61 -1.00 -4.11 14.35
N THR A 62 -1.36 -3.49 15.47
CA THR A 62 -2.45 -4.00 16.31
C THR A 62 -3.59 -3.00 16.31
N ALA A 63 -4.74 -3.43 15.79
CA ALA A 63 -5.98 -2.69 15.91
C ALA A 63 -6.44 -2.75 17.37
N PRO A 64 -6.58 -1.62 18.07
CA PRO A 64 -7.06 -1.63 19.43
C PRO A 64 -8.53 -2.06 19.48
N ALA A 65 -8.95 -2.64 20.58
CA ALA A 65 -10.36 -2.91 20.80
C ALA A 65 -11.15 -1.59 20.71
N SER A 66 -12.14 -1.53 19.84
CA SER A 66 -13.04 -0.37 19.82
C SER A 66 -13.96 -0.44 21.02
N ASN A 67 -14.28 0.73 21.58
CA ASN A 67 -15.33 0.85 22.59
C ASN A 67 -16.73 0.62 21.99
N ALA A 68 -17.75 0.65 22.82
CA ALA A 68 -19.14 0.45 22.41
C ALA A 68 -19.62 1.45 21.33
N CYS A 69 -18.95 2.58 21.16
CA CYS A 69 -19.27 3.59 20.14
C CYS A 69 -18.60 3.31 18.78
N GLY A 70 -17.73 2.29 18.70
CA GLY A 70 -17.15 1.85 17.43
C GLY A 70 -16.22 2.88 16.78
N GLU A 71 -15.31 3.47 17.53
CA GLU A 71 -14.36 4.45 17.03
C GLU A 71 -13.35 3.83 16.05
N TRP A 72 -13.09 4.56 14.97
CA TRP A 72 -12.04 4.22 14.01
C TRP A 72 -10.67 4.68 14.52
N THR A 73 -9.68 3.84 14.38
CA THR A 73 -8.29 4.14 14.72
C THR A 73 -7.41 4.00 13.49
N GLN A 74 -6.63 5.01 13.19
CA GLN A 74 -5.62 4.92 12.14
C GLN A 74 -4.37 4.25 12.68
N LEU A 75 -3.97 3.15 12.04
CA LEU A 75 -2.69 2.48 12.27
C LEU A 75 -1.70 2.90 11.18
N ARG A 76 -0.43 2.97 11.56
CA ARG A 76 0.66 3.33 10.65
C ARG A 76 1.84 2.39 10.87
N ALA A 77 2.56 2.10 9.80
CA ALA A 77 3.80 1.33 9.84
C ALA A 77 4.72 1.71 8.69
N GLU A 78 5.98 1.39 8.84
CA GLU A 78 6.99 1.52 7.80
C GLU A 78 7.43 0.14 7.35
N LEU A 79 7.56 -0.05 6.04
CA LEU A 79 8.02 -1.28 5.42
C LEU A 79 9.23 -0.95 4.55
N THR A 80 10.41 -1.35 5.00
CA THR A 80 11.66 -1.12 4.25
C THR A 80 12.07 -2.42 3.57
N ILE A 81 12.26 -2.35 2.26
CA ILE A 81 12.77 -3.48 1.48
C ILE A 81 14.28 -3.49 1.58
N THR A 82 14.82 -4.49 2.26
CA THR A 82 16.27 -4.63 2.41
C THR A 82 16.87 -5.27 1.16
N SER A 83 18.03 -4.76 0.73
CA SER A 83 18.75 -5.27 -0.45
C SER A 83 19.24 -6.72 -0.34
N ALA A 84 19.12 -7.35 0.83
CA ALA A 84 19.55 -8.73 1.05
C ALA A 84 18.73 -9.80 0.29
N GLN A 85 17.61 -9.44 -0.29
CA GLN A 85 16.79 -10.33 -1.14
C GLN A 85 16.94 -10.04 -2.64
N ALA A 86 17.65 -8.97 -2.99
CA ALA A 86 18.10 -8.72 -4.35
C ALA A 86 19.51 -9.30 -4.50
N ASP A 87 19.70 -10.15 -5.49
CA ASP A 87 21.02 -10.75 -5.83
C ASP A 87 22.07 -9.63 -5.97
N PRO A 88 23.16 -9.63 -5.18
CA PRO A 88 24.10 -8.51 -5.14
C PRO A 88 24.99 -8.51 -6.41
N GLN A 89 24.46 -8.05 -7.52
CA GLN A 89 25.26 -7.73 -8.68
C GLN A 89 25.87 -6.32 -8.50
N PRO A 90 27.19 -6.15 -8.65
CA PRO A 90 27.89 -4.89 -8.37
C PRO A 90 27.55 -3.71 -9.31
N ASN A 91 26.67 -3.92 -10.29
CA ASN A 91 26.15 -2.91 -11.21
C ASN A 91 24.61 -2.90 -11.22
N ALA A 92 23.98 -3.30 -10.12
CA ALA A 92 22.53 -3.39 -10.07
C ALA A 92 21.88 -2.02 -10.22
N GLU A 93 21.39 -1.72 -11.42
CA GLU A 93 20.22 -0.89 -11.60
C GLU A 93 19.19 -1.26 -10.53
N ILE A 94 18.51 -0.26 -9.99
CA ILE A 94 17.48 -0.39 -8.95
C ILE A 94 16.63 -1.62 -9.23
N ILE A 95 16.85 -2.71 -8.48
CA ILE A 95 16.11 -3.95 -8.69
C ILE A 95 14.68 -3.68 -8.22
N ALA A 96 13.81 -3.52 -9.19
CA ALA A 96 12.38 -3.45 -8.97
C ALA A 96 11.79 -4.84 -9.16
N THR A 97 10.96 -5.28 -8.24
CA THR A 97 10.18 -6.52 -8.38
C THR A 97 8.70 -6.20 -8.36
N GLN A 98 7.93 -6.95 -9.13
CA GLN A 98 6.48 -6.89 -9.03
C GLN A 98 6.01 -7.64 -7.80
N GLY A 99 4.84 -7.26 -7.30
CA GLY A 99 4.30 -7.94 -6.13
C GLY A 99 2.96 -7.39 -5.68
N ALA A 100 2.61 -7.67 -4.43
CA ALA A 100 1.34 -7.35 -3.83
C ALA A 100 1.47 -6.86 -2.39
N LEU A 101 0.50 -6.09 -1.92
CA LEU A 101 0.28 -5.83 -0.51
C LEU A 101 -0.64 -6.90 0.05
N ARG A 102 -0.19 -7.61 1.10
CA ARG A 102 -0.97 -8.64 1.80
C ARG A 102 -1.23 -8.23 3.24
N LEU A 103 -2.48 -8.32 3.66
CA LEU A 103 -2.93 -8.17 5.03
C LEU A 103 -3.40 -9.55 5.53
N THR A 104 -2.77 -10.09 6.57
CA THR A 104 -3.13 -11.39 7.15
C THR A 104 -3.67 -11.22 8.55
N PHE A 105 -4.72 -11.93 8.88
CA PHE A 105 -5.42 -11.87 10.17
C PHE A 105 -5.20 -13.18 10.93
N PRO A 106 -4.17 -13.27 11.80
CA PRO A 106 -3.77 -14.50 12.44
C PRO A 106 -4.71 -14.93 13.58
N GLU A 107 -5.51 -14.00 14.10
CA GLU A 107 -6.44 -14.27 15.20
C GLU A 107 -7.91 -14.19 14.78
N PRO A 108 -8.77 -15.03 15.34
CA PRO A 108 -10.21 -14.94 15.11
C PRO A 108 -10.77 -13.66 15.73
N GLY A 109 -11.67 -13.00 15.01
CA GLY A 109 -12.31 -11.77 15.44
C GLY A 109 -13.04 -11.07 14.31
N THR A 110 -13.63 -9.93 14.62
CA THR A 110 -14.30 -9.06 13.64
C THR A 110 -13.57 -7.73 13.61
N ILE A 111 -13.16 -7.30 12.42
CA ILE A 111 -12.47 -6.03 12.19
C ILE A 111 -13.02 -5.40 10.93
N ASP A 112 -13.33 -4.11 11.00
CA ASP A 112 -13.63 -3.29 9.84
C ASP A 112 -12.35 -2.59 9.40
N LEU A 113 -12.17 -2.46 8.09
CA LEU A 113 -10.99 -1.84 7.46
C LEU A 113 -11.45 -0.75 6.51
N ASP A 114 -10.72 0.36 6.49
CA ASP A 114 -10.97 1.47 5.57
C ASP A 114 -9.66 2.22 5.24
N PHE A 115 -9.65 2.94 4.11
CA PHE A 115 -8.53 3.78 3.66
C PHE A 115 -7.15 3.13 3.80
N VAL A 116 -6.98 1.97 3.17
CA VAL A 116 -5.66 1.33 3.08
C VAL A 116 -4.78 2.13 2.13
N SER A 117 -3.65 2.61 2.61
CA SER A 117 -2.67 3.38 1.84
C SER A 117 -1.28 2.77 1.97
N LEU A 118 -0.55 2.74 0.87
CA LEU A 118 0.84 2.34 0.78
C LEU A 118 1.56 3.28 -0.19
N GLU A 119 2.48 4.09 0.32
CA GLU A 119 3.15 5.11 -0.46
C GLU A 119 4.68 4.97 -0.34
N PRO A 120 5.44 5.05 -1.44
CA PRO A 120 6.89 5.11 -1.36
C PRO A 120 7.29 6.43 -0.70
N ARG A 121 8.31 6.38 0.16
CA ARG A 121 8.82 7.56 0.85
C ARG A 121 9.60 8.47 -0.10
N THR A 122 10.29 7.89 -1.07
CA THR A 122 10.99 8.66 -2.10
C THR A 122 10.01 9.27 -3.08
N THR A 123 9.87 10.58 -3.03
CA THR A 123 9.00 11.36 -3.90
C THR A 123 9.77 12.47 -4.60
N TYR A 124 9.22 13.00 -5.70
CA TYR A 124 9.87 14.10 -6.45
C TYR A 124 9.92 15.37 -5.61
N LYS A 125 11.14 15.79 -5.22
CA LYS A 125 11.39 17.01 -4.43
C LYS A 125 10.50 17.11 -3.18
N ASP A 126 10.30 15.97 -2.50
CA ASP A 126 9.45 15.84 -1.30
C ASP A 126 7.96 16.20 -1.52
N LEU A 127 7.53 16.28 -2.77
CA LEU A 127 6.12 16.43 -3.12
C LEU A 127 5.42 15.08 -2.99
N LYS A 128 4.58 14.93 -1.99
CA LYS A 128 3.81 13.69 -1.75
C LYS A 128 3.07 13.25 -3.01
N HIS A 129 2.96 11.96 -3.19
CA HIS A 129 2.26 11.28 -4.29
C HIS A 129 2.90 11.41 -5.68
N PHE A 130 3.99 12.16 -5.83
CA PHE A 130 4.65 12.31 -7.11
C PHE A 130 5.87 11.41 -7.23
N ARG A 131 5.80 10.40 -8.08
CA ARG A 131 6.91 9.52 -8.41
C ARG A 131 7.99 10.30 -9.16
N PRO A 132 9.29 10.26 -8.72
CA PRO A 132 10.36 11.03 -9.35
C PRO A 132 10.53 10.70 -10.84
N ASP A 133 10.57 9.41 -11.18
CA ASP A 133 10.76 8.92 -12.55
C ASP A 133 9.69 9.43 -13.53
N LEU A 134 8.42 9.46 -13.10
CA LEU A 134 7.34 9.96 -13.95
C LEU A 134 7.37 11.48 -14.11
N VAL A 135 7.66 12.21 -13.03
CA VAL A 135 7.72 13.67 -13.09
C VAL A 135 8.92 14.13 -13.91
N GLU A 136 10.08 13.48 -13.78
CA GLU A 136 11.26 13.76 -14.58
C GLU A 136 11.01 13.51 -16.06
N ALA A 137 10.40 12.36 -16.41
CA ALA A 137 10.02 12.07 -17.79
C ALA A 137 9.07 13.13 -18.38
N LEU A 138 8.11 13.62 -17.59
CA LEU A 138 7.22 14.71 -18.02
C LEU A 138 7.95 16.05 -18.12
N ALA A 139 8.88 16.35 -17.22
CA ALA A 139 9.68 17.57 -17.25
C ALA A 139 10.59 17.61 -18.47
N ASP A 140 11.16 16.48 -18.87
CA ASP A 140 12.03 16.33 -20.03
C ASP A 140 11.32 16.61 -21.37
N LEU A 141 9.99 16.51 -21.40
CA LEU A 141 9.20 16.97 -22.55
C LEU A 141 9.20 18.49 -22.73
N HIS A 142 9.67 19.24 -21.72
CA HIS A 142 9.73 20.71 -21.71
C HIS A 142 8.42 21.38 -22.16
N PRO A 143 7.25 20.98 -21.58
CA PRO A 143 5.97 21.51 -22.00
C PRO A 143 5.90 23.02 -21.77
N ARG A 144 5.50 23.77 -22.77
CA ARG A 144 5.34 25.23 -22.66
C ARG A 144 4.04 25.63 -21.97
N PHE A 145 3.07 24.73 -21.93
CA PHE A 145 1.81 24.90 -21.21
C PHE A 145 1.22 23.54 -20.84
N MET A 146 0.39 23.54 -19.83
CA MET A 146 -0.39 22.38 -19.43
C MET A 146 -1.87 22.80 -19.36
N ARG A 147 -2.73 22.02 -19.99
CA ARG A 147 -4.17 22.16 -19.84
C ARG A 147 -4.67 21.18 -18.78
N PHE A 148 -5.14 21.73 -17.67
CA PHE A 148 -5.69 20.95 -16.57
C PHE A 148 -6.82 21.73 -15.89
N PRO A 149 -7.92 21.09 -15.51
CA PRO A 149 -8.37 19.77 -15.92
C PRO A 149 -8.91 19.80 -17.34
N GLY A 150 -9.24 18.63 -17.89
CA GLY A 150 -9.74 18.54 -19.26
C GLY A 150 -10.96 17.64 -19.44
N GLY A 151 -11.75 17.94 -20.47
CA GLY A 151 -12.84 17.09 -20.94
C GLY A 151 -14.17 17.26 -20.19
N CYS A 152 -15.17 16.51 -20.66
CA CYS A 152 -16.55 16.61 -20.19
C CYS A 152 -16.74 16.18 -18.71
N ILE A 153 -15.85 15.34 -18.21
CA ILE A 153 -15.89 14.87 -16.81
C ILE A 153 -15.78 16.03 -15.81
N THR A 154 -15.04 17.09 -16.16
CA THR A 154 -14.85 18.24 -15.28
C THR A 154 -16.09 19.12 -15.12
N HIS A 155 -17.00 19.05 -16.08
CA HIS A 155 -18.26 19.78 -16.04
C HIS A 155 -19.33 19.04 -15.21
N GLY A 156 -19.17 17.73 -15.01
CA GLY A 156 -20.20 16.89 -14.40
C GLY A 156 -21.47 16.80 -15.23
N LEU A 157 -22.49 16.19 -14.66
CA LEU A 157 -23.79 16.00 -15.29
C LEU A 157 -24.82 17.09 -14.96
N GLY A 158 -24.42 18.14 -14.22
CA GLY A 158 -25.28 19.23 -13.80
C GLY A 158 -24.62 20.16 -12.80
N LEU A 159 -25.32 21.24 -12.42
CA LEU A 159 -24.80 22.30 -11.55
C LEU A 159 -24.27 21.82 -10.20
N ASN A 160 -24.76 20.70 -9.68
CA ASN A 160 -24.36 20.16 -8.38
C ASN A 160 -23.36 18.98 -8.50
N ASN A 161 -22.89 18.68 -9.70
CA ASN A 161 -21.92 17.58 -9.93
C ASN A 161 -20.68 18.06 -10.69
N MET A 162 -20.33 19.32 -10.48
CA MET A 162 -19.11 19.91 -11.02
C MET A 162 -17.95 19.62 -10.07
N TYR A 163 -16.73 19.48 -10.62
CA TYR A 163 -15.53 19.44 -9.79
C TYR A 163 -15.34 20.76 -9.05
N HIS A 164 -15.16 20.67 -7.73
CA HIS A 164 -14.73 21.79 -6.89
C HIS A 164 -13.22 21.71 -6.74
N TRP A 165 -12.54 22.84 -6.96
CA TRP A 165 -11.06 22.91 -7.01
C TRP A 165 -10.46 23.56 -5.76
N ASP A 166 -11.28 23.99 -4.85
CA ASP A 166 -10.99 24.63 -3.57
C ASP A 166 -10.93 23.63 -2.39
#